data_c93bf4b6a6bc2078118610aef38caaf8
#
_entry.id   c93bf4b6a6bc2078118610aef38caaf8
#
_cell.length_a   1.000
_cell.length_b   1.000
_cell.length_c   1.000
_cell.angle_alpha   90.00
_cell.angle_beta   90.00
_cell.angle_gamma   90.00
#
_symmetry.space_group_name_H-M   'P 1'
#
loop_
_entity.id
_entity.type
_entity.pdbx_description
1 polymer ?
#
loop_
_entity_poly.entity_id
_entity_poly.type
_entity_poly.pdbx_seq_one_letter_code
_entity_poly.pdbx_strand_id
1 'polypeptide(L)'
;MAEKSRNLSLTQRGLNFEMLMWIFTRLSALAMYAFILFGLIGALIMGARTQMNFADIMRWAFMPNVTHVQNTNVSNFALWASPFWKVIASGLLLTAVAHGVHGLVVITDDYLAAPRARQVVRIISIVFMVTMIIIGGIVIWSS
;
A
#
# COMPACT_ATOMS: atom_id res chain seq x y z
N MET A 1 -17.46 35.24 -26.73
CA MET A 1 -17.29 35.20 -25.24
C MET A 1 -15.83 34.94 -24.96
N ALA A 2 -15.09 35.90 -24.45
CA ALA A 2 -13.68 35.74 -24.19
C ALA A 2 -13.51 34.80 -22.97
N GLU A 3 -12.79 33.71 -23.16
CA GLU A 3 -12.38 32.77 -22.14
C GLU A 3 -11.45 33.52 -21.18
N LYS A 4 -11.99 33.84 -20.01
CA LYS A 4 -11.25 34.53 -18.94
C LYS A 4 -10.19 33.54 -18.47
N SER A 5 -8.97 33.65 -19.01
CA SER A 5 -7.84 32.85 -18.55
C SER A 5 -7.72 33.00 -17.04
N ARG A 6 -7.90 31.91 -16.29
CA ARG A 6 -7.74 31.87 -14.84
C ARG A 6 -6.24 31.96 -14.51
N ASN A 7 -5.69 33.17 -14.61
CA ASN A 7 -4.38 33.47 -14.05
C ASN A 7 -4.53 33.58 -12.52
N LEU A 8 -4.62 32.41 -11.88
CA LEU A 8 -4.53 32.34 -10.44
C LEU A 8 -3.10 32.72 -10.05
N SER A 9 -2.96 33.68 -9.14
CA SER A 9 -1.67 34.01 -8.55
C SER A 9 -1.06 32.79 -7.87
N LEU A 10 0.28 32.71 -7.74
CA LEU A 10 0.97 31.58 -7.09
C LEU A 10 0.48 31.36 -5.66
N THR A 11 0.03 32.41 -4.96
CA THR A 11 -0.58 32.33 -3.63
C THR A 11 -1.99 31.74 -3.64
N GLN A 12 -2.72 31.81 -4.76
CA GLN A 12 -4.03 31.19 -4.94
C GLN A 12 -3.94 29.75 -5.45
N ARG A 13 -2.74 29.31 -5.88
CA ARG A 13 -2.41 27.92 -6.17
C ARG A 13 -1.96 27.15 -4.94
N GLY A 14 -2.31 27.63 -3.74
CA GLY A 14 -1.98 26.97 -2.48
C GLY A 14 -2.37 25.49 -2.45
N LEU A 15 -1.73 24.72 -1.59
CA LEU A 15 -2.01 23.32 -1.31
C LEU A 15 -3.49 23.17 -0.93
N ASN A 16 -4.35 22.95 -1.92
CA ASN A 16 -5.74 22.61 -1.71
C ASN A 16 -5.91 21.08 -1.64
N PHE A 17 -7.03 20.62 -1.12
CA PHE A 17 -7.30 19.22 -0.96
C PHE A 17 -7.22 18.43 -2.29
N GLU A 18 -7.70 19.03 -3.39
CA GLU A 18 -7.66 18.40 -4.73
C GLU A 18 -6.23 18.19 -5.21
N MET A 19 -5.35 19.18 -5.01
CA MET A 19 -3.94 19.06 -5.36
C MET A 19 -3.25 17.97 -4.52
N LEU A 20 -3.54 17.91 -3.22
CA LEU A 20 -3.01 16.86 -2.34
C LEU A 20 -3.47 15.47 -2.79
N MET A 21 -4.73 15.31 -3.13
CA MET A 21 -5.27 14.04 -3.63
C MET A 21 -4.67 13.65 -5.00
N TRP A 22 -4.45 14.61 -5.87
CA TRP A 22 -3.79 14.40 -7.15
C TRP A 22 -2.33 13.93 -6.99
N ILE A 23 -1.58 14.59 -6.11
CA ILE A 23 -0.21 14.17 -5.76
C ILE A 23 -0.22 12.78 -5.10
N PHE A 24 -1.12 12.56 -4.14
CA PHE A 24 -1.26 11.29 -3.45
C PHE A 24 -1.50 10.14 -4.42
N THR A 25 -2.41 10.29 -5.37
CA THR A 25 -2.71 9.23 -6.36
C THR A 25 -1.46 8.82 -7.15
N ARG A 26 -0.63 9.78 -7.52
CA ARG A 26 0.61 9.50 -8.27
C ARG A 26 1.72 8.92 -7.40
N LEU A 27 1.95 9.52 -6.25
CA LEU A 27 3.00 9.07 -5.34
C LEU A 27 2.69 7.70 -4.72
N SER A 28 1.42 7.43 -4.39
CA SER A 28 1.03 6.12 -3.85
C SER A 28 1.22 5.01 -4.88
N ALA A 29 0.93 5.25 -6.16
CA ALA A 29 1.22 4.30 -7.23
C ALA A 29 2.72 4.01 -7.34
N LEU A 30 3.56 5.05 -7.35
CA LEU A 30 5.02 4.89 -7.36
C LEU A 30 5.52 4.17 -6.10
N ALA A 31 4.96 4.47 -4.94
CA ALA A 31 5.31 3.79 -3.69
C ALA A 31 4.96 2.30 -3.75
N MET A 32 3.81 1.92 -4.30
CA MET A 32 3.46 0.51 -4.49
C MET A 32 4.48 -0.21 -5.40
N TYR A 33 4.86 0.39 -6.52
CA TYR A 33 5.91 -0.18 -7.38
C TYR A 33 7.24 -0.32 -6.64
N ALA A 34 7.62 0.69 -5.86
CA ALA A 34 8.84 0.63 -5.06
C ALA A 34 8.79 -0.52 -4.04
N PHE A 35 7.71 -0.65 -3.27
CA PHE A 35 7.57 -1.75 -2.30
C PHE A 35 7.58 -3.12 -2.96
N ILE A 36 6.90 -3.29 -4.11
CA ILE A 36 6.91 -4.54 -4.86
C ILE A 36 8.34 -4.84 -5.35
N LEU A 37 9.04 -3.85 -5.90
CA LEU A 37 10.40 -4.02 -6.42
C LEU A 37 11.38 -4.37 -5.29
N PHE A 38 11.34 -3.65 -4.16
CA PHE A 38 12.17 -3.96 -2.99
C PHE A 38 11.85 -5.34 -2.42
N GLY A 39 10.57 -5.72 -2.35
CA GLY A 39 10.16 -7.06 -1.95
C GLY A 39 10.70 -8.12 -2.90
N LEU A 40 10.57 -7.94 -4.21
CA LEU A 40 11.07 -8.86 -5.21
C LEU A 40 12.61 -9.01 -5.13
N ILE A 41 13.34 -7.91 -5.06
CA ILE A 41 14.80 -7.94 -4.91
C ILE A 41 15.19 -8.65 -3.61
N GLY A 42 14.52 -8.34 -2.50
CA GLY A 42 14.74 -9.03 -1.23
C GLY A 42 14.50 -10.53 -1.33
N ALA A 43 13.41 -10.95 -1.99
CA ALA A 43 13.09 -12.36 -2.21
C ALA A 43 14.15 -13.07 -3.07
N LEU A 44 14.63 -12.41 -4.13
CA LEU A 44 15.68 -12.96 -5.00
C LEU A 44 17.01 -13.12 -4.24
N ILE A 45 17.40 -12.13 -3.44
CA ILE A 45 18.62 -12.19 -2.62
C ILE A 45 18.51 -13.33 -1.60
N MET A 46 17.37 -13.45 -0.91
CA MET A 46 17.14 -14.50 0.07
C MET A 46 17.13 -15.89 -0.61
N GLY A 47 16.42 -16.04 -1.72
CA GLY A 47 16.37 -17.28 -2.47
C GLY A 47 17.74 -17.72 -2.98
N ALA A 48 18.54 -16.80 -3.51
CA ALA A 48 19.90 -17.09 -3.98
C ALA A 48 20.85 -17.53 -2.85
N ARG A 49 20.67 -17.00 -1.63
CA ARG A 49 21.53 -17.32 -0.48
C ARG A 49 21.10 -18.58 0.27
N THR A 50 19.82 -18.86 0.31
CA THR A 50 19.24 -19.91 1.14
C THR A 50 18.74 -21.10 0.33
N GLN A 51 18.75 -20.99 -0.99
CA GLN A 51 18.14 -21.96 -1.93
C GLN A 51 16.65 -22.18 -1.68
N MET A 52 15.98 -21.21 -1.03
CA MET A 52 14.54 -21.22 -0.79
C MET A 52 13.80 -20.72 -2.03
N ASN A 53 12.69 -21.33 -2.35
CA ASN A 53 11.77 -20.79 -3.35
C ASN A 53 10.96 -19.62 -2.78
N PHE A 54 10.29 -18.85 -3.65
CA PHE A 54 9.53 -17.69 -3.24
C PHE A 54 8.42 -18.00 -2.22
N ALA A 55 7.75 -19.15 -2.35
CA ALA A 55 6.71 -19.55 -1.42
C ALA A 55 7.28 -19.86 -0.02
N ASP A 56 8.46 -20.45 0.06
CA ASP A 56 9.13 -20.72 1.33
C ASP A 56 9.59 -19.42 1.99
N ILE A 57 10.09 -18.46 1.21
CA ILE A 57 10.44 -17.13 1.72
C ILE A 57 9.21 -16.42 2.29
N MET A 58 8.07 -16.47 1.59
CA MET A 58 6.83 -15.87 2.08
C MET A 58 6.31 -16.56 3.34
N ARG A 59 6.34 -17.88 3.38
CA ARG A 59 5.99 -18.64 4.59
C ARG A 59 6.88 -18.25 5.74
N TRP A 60 8.19 -18.24 5.52
CA TRP A 60 9.14 -17.88 6.55
C TRP A 60 8.94 -16.44 7.04
N ALA A 61 8.68 -15.48 6.15
CA ALA A 61 8.51 -14.07 6.48
C ALA A 61 7.25 -13.77 7.30
N PHE A 62 6.16 -14.53 7.05
CA PHE A 62 4.83 -14.22 7.58
C PHE A 62 4.24 -15.30 8.49
N MET A 63 4.93 -16.41 8.75
CA MET A 63 4.46 -17.40 9.70
C MET A 63 5.00 -17.17 11.11
N PRO A 64 4.16 -17.25 12.15
CA PRO A 64 4.56 -16.96 13.53
C PRO A 64 5.46 -18.03 14.14
N ASN A 65 5.69 -19.14 13.45
CA ASN A 65 6.41 -20.27 13.98
C ASN A 65 7.88 -20.26 13.58
N VAL A 66 8.74 -19.77 14.48
CA VAL A 66 10.20 -19.73 14.31
C VAL A 66 10.81 -21.12 14.11
N THR A 67 10.12 -22.20 14.47
CA THR A 67 10.62 -23.58 14.33
C THR A 67 10.70 -24.05 12.88
N HIS A 68 10.04 -23.38 11.94
CA HIS A 68 10.16 -23.65 10.50
C HIS A 68 11.54 -23.31 9.93
N VAL A 69 12.31 -22.49 10.64
CA VAL A 69 13.62 -21.98 10.18
C VAL A 69 14.79 -22.78 10.77
N GLN A 70 14.54 -23.64 11.73
CA GLN A 70 15.62 -24.39 12.42
C GLN A 70 16.42 -25.34 11.50
N ASN A 71 15.91 -25.66 10.33
CA ASN A 71 16.62 -26.51 9.35
C ASN A 71 17.33 -25.71 8.23
N THR A 72 17.28 -24.41 8.27
CA THR A 72 17.99 -23.54 7.31
C THR A 72 19.07 -22.78 8.05
N ASN A 73 20.30 -22.78 7.52
CA ASN A 73 21.44 -22.00 8.05
C ASN A 73 21.24 -20.46 7.94
N VAL A 74 20.04 -19.97 8.15
CA VAL A 74 19.62 -18.57 8.01
C VAL A 74 19.73 -17.82 9.34
N SER A 75 20.44 -18.34 10.34
CA SER A 75 20.48 -17.81 11.71
C SER A 75 20.84 -16.33 11.84
N ASN A 76 21.64 -15.79 10.93
CA ASN A 76 22.02 -14.37 10.96
C ASN A 76 21.09 -13.44 10.15
N PHE A 77 20.25 -14.01 9.26
CA PHE A 77 19.28 -13.24 8.50
C PHE A 77 17.93 -13.11 9.25
N ALA A 78 17.63 -13.99 10.18
CA ALA A 78 16.36 -14.02 10.89
C ALA A 78 16.01 -12.70 11.60
N LEU A 79 16.99 -12.04 12.21
CA LEU A 79 16.80 -10.76 12.91
C LEU A 79 16.44 -9.61 11.99
N TRP A 80 16.85 -9.65 10.74
CA TRP A 80 16.63 -8.59 9.76
C TRP A 80 15.46 -8.85 8.83
N ALA A 81 15.28 -10.10 8.46
CA ALA A 81 14.35 -10.44 7.38
C ALA A 81 12.89 -10.28 7.83
N SER A 82 12.53 -10.67 9.06
CA SER A 82 11.15 -10.50 9.54
C SER A 82 10.73 -9.03 9.62
N PRO A 83 11.48 -8.11 10.27
CA PRO A 83 11.17 -6.68 10.23
C PRO A 83 11.14 -6.10 8.81
N PHE A 84 12.06 -6.49 7.95
CA PHE A 84 12.09 -6.04 6.56
C PHE A 84 10.78 -6.37 5.84
N TRP A 85 10.34 -7.64 5.89
CA TRP A 85 9.12 -8.07 5.23
C TRP A 85 7.87 -7.45 5.84
N LYS A 86 7.82 -7.29 7.16
CA LYS A 86 6.70 -6.62 7.85
C LYS A 86 6.58 -5.15 7.43
N VAL A 87 7.70 -4.44 7.30
CA VAL A 87 7.72 -3.05 6.82
C VAL A 87 7.27 -2.97 5.36
N ILE A 88 7.80 -3.81 4.47
CA ILE A 88 7.41 -3.85 3.05
C ILE A 88 5.91 -4.17 2.92
N ALA A 89 5.42 -5.19 3.61
CA ALA A 89 4.02 -5.58 3.57
C ALA A 89 3.09 -4.49 4.14
N SER A 90 3.48 -3.84 5.25
CA SER A 90 2.71 -2.73 5.83
C SER A 90 2.67 -1.53 4.89
N GLY A 91 3.80 -1.16 4.30
CA GLY A 91 3.88 -0.07 3.34
C GLY A 91 3.04 -0.35 2.09
N LEU A 92 3.10 -1.56 1.55
CA LEU A 92 2.29 -1.99 0.42
C LEU A 92 0.80 -2.01 0.78
N LEU A 93 0.42 -2.55 1.94
CA LEU A 93 -0.96 -2.56 2.42
C LEU A 93 -1.54 -1.13 2.50
N LEU A 94 -0.84 -0.23 3.18
CA LEU A 94 -1.30 1.15 3.36
C LEU A 94 -1.44 1.89 2.02
N THR A 95 -0.43 1.79 1.16
CA THR A 95 -0.46 2.49 -0.13
C THR A 95 -1.49 1.89 -1.08
N ALA A 96 -1.62 0.56 -1.16
CA ALA A 96 -2.56 -0.11 -2.04
C ALA A 96 -4.01 0.12 -1.62
N VAL A 97 -4.33 -0.02 -0.33
CA VAL A 97 -5.69 0.18 0.18
C VAL A 97 -6.12 1.65 0.02
N ALA A 98 -5.26 2.60 0.41
CA ALA A 98 -5.58 4.01 0.29
C ALA A 98 -5.70 4.45 -1.19
N HIS A 99 -4.82 3.98 -2.07
CA HIS A 99 -4.88 4.25 -3.51
C HIS A 99 -6.15 3.67 -4.14
N GLY A 100 -6.46 2.42 -3.86
CA GLY A 100 -7.64 1.74 -4.41
C GLY A 100 -8.95 2.39 -3.96
N VAL A 101 -9.07 2.72 -2.66
CA VAL A 101 -10.25 3.40 -2.13
C VAL A 101 -10.39 4.81 -2.71
N HIS A 102 -9.29 5.56 -2.81
CA HIS A 102 -9.33 6.88 -3.45
C HIS A 102 -9.76 6.77 -4.92
N GLY A 103 -9.19 5.83 -5.67
CA GLY A 103 -9.58 5.58 -7.06
C GLY A 103 -11.06 5.21 -7.21
N LEU A 104 -11.58 4.35 -6.32
CA LEU A 104 -13.00 3.98 -6.31
C LEU A 104 -13.90 5.20 -6.06
N VAL A 105 -13.54 6.06 -5.11
CA VAL A 105 -14.30 7.27 -4.81
C VAL A 105 -14.31 8.22 -6.01
N VAL A 106 -13.17 8.43 -6.67
CA VAL A 106 -13.07 9.29 -7.86
C VAL A 106 -13.95 8.74 -8.99
N ILE A 107 -13.86 7.45 -9.31
CA ILE A 107 -14.70 6.81 -10.32
C ILE A 107 -16.19 6.97 -9.97
N THR A 108 -16.54 6.76 -8.71
CA THR A 108 -17.92 6.90 -8.24
C THR A 108 -18.44 8.34 -8.42
N ASP A 109 -17.61 9.32 -8.13
CA ASP A 109 -17.98 10.74 -8.28
C ASP A 109 -18.19 11.12 -9.76
N ASP A 110 -17.47 10.48 -10.68
CA ASP A 110 -17.59 10.73 -12.10
C ASP A 110 -18.84 10.06 -12.73
N TYR A 111 -19.17 8.84 -12.28
CA TYR A 111 -20.22 8.03 -12.91
C TYR A 111 -21.57 8.06 -12.21
N LEU A 112 -21.64 8.34 -10.91
CA LEU A 112 -22.91 8.39 -10.19
C LEU A 112 -23.48 9.81 -10.17
N ALA A 113 -24.65 10.00 -10.79
CA ALA A 113 -25.34 11.29 -10.81
C ALA A 113 -25.95 11.65 -9.44
N ALA A 114 -26.40 10.66 -8.66
CA ALA A 114 -27.12 10.87 -7.39
C ALA A 114 -26.17 11.21 -6.22
N PRO A 115 -26.28 12.39 -5.60
CA PRO A 115 -25.37 12.79 -4.51
C PRO A 115 -25.45 11.87 -3.28
N ARG A 116 -26.62 11.32 -2.97
CA ARG A 116 -26.79 10.35 -1.87
C ARG A 116 -26.04 9.05 -2.14
N ALA A 117 -26.06 8.56 -3.38
CA ALA A 117 -25.32 7.34 -3.74
C ALA A 117 -23.81 7.55 -3.62
N ARG A 118 -23.27 8.69 -4.07
CA ARG A 118 -21.86 9.05 -3.88
C ARG A 118 -21.46 9.06 -2.40
N GLN A 119 -22.30 9.65 -1.54
CA GLN A 119 -22.02 9.70 -0.10
C GLN A 119 -22.01 8.31 0.53
N VAL A 120 -22.96 7.45 0.17
CA VAL A 120 -23.01 6.06 0.65
C VAL A 120 -21.76 5.29 0.25
N VAL A 121 -21.35 5.38 -1.03
CA VAL A 121 -20.11 4.72 -1.50
C VAL A 121 -18.88 5.25 -0.77
N ARG A 122 -18.77 6.55 -0.55
CA ARG A 122 -17.66 7.13 0.21
C ARG A 122 -17.58 6.57 1.65
N ILE A 123 -18.72 6.52 2.34
CA ILE A 123 -18.74 5.99 3.72
C ILE A 123 -18.35 4.52 3.74
N ILE A 124 -18.96 3.70 2.87
CA ILE A 124 -18.63 2.27 2.77
C ILE A 124 -17.15 2.07 2.44
N SER A 125 -16.61 2.85 1.51
CA SER A 125 -15.21 2.78 1.10
C SER A 125 -14.26 3.15 2.24
N ILE A 126 -14.59 4.16 3.04
CA ILE A 126 -13.78 4.54 4.22
C ILE A 126 -13.82 3.44 5.28
N VAL A 127 -15.01 2.90 5.58
CA VAL A 127 -15.15 1.79 6.54
C VAL A 127 -14.35 0.58 6.06
N PHE A 128 -14.45 0.23 4.78
CA PHE A 128 -13.68 -0.86 4.19
C PHE A 128 -12.17 -0.60 4.30
N MET A 129 -11.72 0.60 3.97
CA MET A 129 -10.30 1.00 4.08
C MET A 129 -9.77 0.80 5.50
N VAL A 130 -10.48 1.34 6.50
CA VAL A 130 -10.07 1.22 7.92
C VAL A 130 -10.03 -0.25 8.35
N THR A 131 -11.05 -1.02 7.98
CA THR A 131 -11.13 -2.45 8.30
C THR A 131 -9.97 -3.22 7.68
N MET A 132 -9.65 -2.99 6.41
CA MET A 132 -8.54 -3.64 5.72
C MET A 132 -7.19 -3.29 6.33
N ILE A 133 -6.98 -2.04 6.73
CA ILE A 133 -5.74 -1.60 7.38
C ILE A 133 -5.59 -2.26 8.76
N ILE A 134 -6.66 -2.29 9.55
CA ILE A 134 -6.62 -2.91 10.89
C ILE A 134 -6.39 -4.41 10.79
N ILE A 135 -7.21 -5.12 10.00
CA ILE A 135 -7.08 -6.58 9.88
C ILE A 135 -5.74 -6.95 9.25
N GLY A 136 -5.37 -6.30 8.15
CA GLY A 136 -4.08 -6.55 7.49
C GLY A 136 -2.89 -6.22 8.38
N GLY A 137 -2.97 -5.13 9.15
CA GLY A 137 -1.95 -4.79 10.15
C GLY A 137 -1.83 -5.85 11.25
N ILE A 138 -2.95 -6.31 11.81
CA ILE A 138 -2.95 -7.39 12.80
C ILE A 138 -2.31 -8.64 12.20
N VAL A 139 -2.73 -9.07 11.01
CA VAL A 139 -2.18 -10.26 10.34
C VAL A 139 -0.67 -10.14 10.12
N ILE A 140 -0.19 -9.00 9.62
CA ILE A 140 1.24 -8.78 9.35
C ILE A 140 2.07 -8.80 10.64
N TRP A 141 1.56 -8.21 11.73
CA TRP A 141 2.35 -8.05 12.96
C TRP A 141 2.16 -9.16 13.98
N SER A 142 1.11 -9.99 13.84
CA SER A 142 0.89 -11.17 14.68
C SER A 142 1.56 -12.44 14.13
N SER A 143 2.03 -12.39 12.89
CA SER A 143 2.77 -13.49 12.25
C SER A 143 4.25 -13.53 12.61
#